data_977d2fac1ab8bdd9e9857c4aac1714bf
#
_entry.id   977d2fac1ab8bdd9e9857c4aac1714bf
#
_cell.length_a   1.000
_cell.length_b   1.000
_cell.length_c   1.000
_cell.angle_alpha   90.00
_cell.angle_beta   90.00
_cell.angle_gamma   90.00
#
_symmetry.space_group_name_H-M   'P 1'
#
loop_
_entity.id
_entity.type
_entity.pdbx_description
1 polymer ?
#
loop_
_entity_poly.entity_id
_entity_poly.type
_entity_poly.pdbx_seq_one_letter_code
_entity_poly.pdbx_strand_id
1 'polypeptide(L)'
;IESGDYDVIICNYANTDMVGHTGKIEAAIAAAEAVDECIGRVISALHRAGGECLVTADHGNAEKMVNHASGQPYTAHTTNPVPLIYVGTQKKVFEEGGALCDIAPTLLMMMGLEQPTEMSGKVLLVEPALDEADEDAA
;
A
#
# COMPACT_ATOMS: atom_id res chain seq x y z
N ILE A 1 -6.60 -0.58 -16.42
CA ILE A 1 -7.12 0.68 -15.85
C ILE A 1 -7.80 1.48 -16.95
N GLU A 2 -7.08 1.87 -18.00
CA GLU A 2 -7.60 2.80 -19.03
C GLU A 2 -8.70 2.21 -19.93
N SER A 3 -8.89 0.90 -19.96
CA SER A 3 -10.00 0.28 -20.70
C SER A 3 -11.37 0.53 -20.08
N GLY A 4 -11.44 0.76 -18.77
CA GLY A 4 -12.68 0.92 -18.02
C GLY A 4 -13.51 -0.36 -17.86
N ASP A 5 -12.91 -1.53 -18.13
CA ASP A 5 -13.61 -2.82 -18.08
C ASP A 5 -13.71 -3.42 -16.67
N TYR A 6 -12.99 -2.84 -15.69
CA TYR A 6 -12.86 -3.39 -14.35
C TYR A 6 -13.11 -2.33 -13.28
N ASP A 7 -13.98 -2.66 -12.33
CA ASP A 7 -14.26 -1.80 -11.16
C ASP A 7 -13.14 -1.91 -10.11
N VAL A 8 -12.50 -3.07 -9.99
CA VAL A 8 -11.37 -3.32 -9.07
C VAL A 8 -10.25 -4.04 -9.80
N ILE A 9 -9.03 -3.59 -9.56
CA ILE A 9 -7.80 -4.22 -10.05
C ILE A 9 -6.87 -4.47 -8.87
N ILE A 10 -6.47 -5.71 -8.66
CA ILE A 10 -5.46 -6.08 -7.65
C ILE A 10 -4.20 -6.49 -8.40
N CYS A 11 -3.09 -5.81 -8.09
CA CYS A 11 -1.80 -6.04 -8.72
C CYS A 11 -0.73 -6.28 -7.66
N ASN A 12 0.07 -7.33 -7.84
CA ASN A 12 1.22 -7.63 -7.00
C ASN A 12 2.52 -7.40 -7.78
N TYR A 13 3.40 -6.58 -7.23
CA TYR A 13 4.78 -6.41 -7.67
C TYR A 13 5.72 -7.18 -6.73
N ALA A 14 6.00 -8.44 -7.06
CA ALA A 14 6.80 -9.32 -6.22
C ALA A 14 8.32 -9.01 -6.24
N ASN A 15 8.76 -7.96 -6.91
CA ASN A 15 10.16 -7.68 -7.19
C ASN A 15 11.02 -7.55 -5.92
N THR A 16 10.58 -6.76 -4.95
CA THR A 16 11.35 -6.50 -3.72
C THR A 16 11.45 -7.72 -2.83
N ASP A 17 10.38 -8.51 -2.71
CA ASP A 17 10.39 -9.76 -1.96
C ASP A 17 11.32 -10.79 -2.62
N MET A 18 11.12 -11.07 -3.90
CA MET A 18 11.92 -12.05 -4.65
C MET A 18 13.42 -11.73 -4.59
N VAL A 19 13.78 -10.46 -4.72
CA VAL A 19 15.18 -10.03 -4.68
C VAL A 19 15.70 -9.93 -3.23
N GLY A 20 14.87 -9.55 -2.28
CA GLY A 20 15.19 -9.48 -0.85
C GLY A 20 15.72 -10.82 -0.32
N HIS A 21 15.15 -11.93 -0.76
CA HIS A 21 15.62 -13.27 -0.42
C HIS A 21 17.06 -13.59 -0.87
N THR A 22 17.63 -12.81 -1.76
CA THR A 22 19.03 -12.97 -2.17
C THR A 22 20.04 -12.39 -1.19
N GLY A 23 19.62 -11.52 -0.28
CA GLY A 23 20.49 -10.78 0.64
C GLY A 23 21.40 -9.75 -0.04
N LYS A 24 21.16 -9.42 -1.33
CA LYS A 24 21.97 -8.46 -2.10
C LYS A 24 21.32 -7.08 -2.07
N ILE A 25 21.88 -6.17 -1.28
CA ILE A 25 21.33 -4.83 -1.04
C ILE A 25 21.18 -4.04 -2.35
N GLU A 26 22.20 -4.04 -3.21
CA GLU A 26 22.17 -3.32 -4.49
C GLU A 26 21.05 -3.80 -5.41
N ALA A 27 20.80 -5.11 -5.42
CA ALA A 27 19.70 -5.68 -6.20
C ALA A 27 18.33 -5.33 -5.59
N ALA A 28 18.23 -5.26 -4.26
CA ALA A 28 17.00 -4.84 -3.58
C ALA A 28 16.68 -3.35 -3.86
N ILE A 29 17.71 -2.49 -3.88
CA ILE A 29 17.55 -1.07 -4.27
C ILE A 29 17.02 -0.97 -5.71
N ALA A 30 17.66 -1.64 -6.66
CA ALA A 30 17.22 -1.63 -8.05
C ALA A 30 15.78 -2.19 -8.24
N ALA A 31 15.41 -3.20 -7.43
CA ALA A 31 14.05 -3.74 -7.43
C ALA A 31 13.04 -2.71 -6.89
N ALA A 32 13.39 -1.99 -5.82
CA ALA A 32 12.54 -0.94 -5.26
C ALA A 32 12.35 0.24 -6.24
N GLU A 33 13.42 0.69 -6.89
CA GLU A 33 13.36 1.73 -7.92
C GLU A 33 12.46 1.31 -9.10
N ALA A 34 12.55 0.07 -9.54
CA ALA A 34 11.69 -0.45 -10.60
C ALA A 34 10.20 -0.52 -10.18
N VAL A 35 9.92 -0.87 -8.93
CA VAL A 35 8.56 -0.87 -8.38
C VAL A 35 8.02 0.55 -8.27
N ASP A 36 8.84 1.51 -7.81
CA ASP A 36 8.47 2.93 -7.74
C ASP A 36 8.06 3.48 -9.11
N GLU A 37 8.86 3.22 -10.15
CA GLU A 37 8.52 3.60 -11.52
C GLU A 37 7.20 2.98 -11.98
N CYS A 38 6.98 1.69 -11.70
CA CYS A 38 5.74 1.01 -12.05
C CYS A 38 4.53 1.60 -11.32
N ILE A 39 4.65 1.88 -10.03
CA ILE A 39 3.60 2.54 -9.23
C ILE A 39 3.30 3.93 -9.80
N GLY A 40 4.31 4.72 -10.15
CA GLY A 40 4.12 6.02 -10.77
C GLY A 40 3.30 5.95 -12.07
N ARG A 41 3.52 4.92 -12.89
CA ARG A 41 2.74 4.67 -14.12
C ARG A 41 1.29 4.27 -13.80
N VAL A 42 1.07 3.43 -12.79
CA VAL A 42 -0.28 3.03 -12.33
C VAL A 42 -1.04 4.25 -11.82
N ILE A 43 -0.44 5.07 -10.95
CA ILE A 43 -1.05 6.29 -10.41
C ILE A 43 -1.43 7.25 -11.54
N SER A 44 -0.54 7.44 -12.52
CA SER A 44 -0.82 8.28 -13.68
C SER A 44 -2.00 7.79 -14.50
N ALA A 45 -2.14 6.48 -14.69
CA ALA A 45 -3.27 5.89 -15.39
C ALA A 45 -4.57 6.01 -14.57
N LEU A 46 -4.52 5.81 -13.25
CA LEU A 46 -5.65 5.99 -12.34
C LEU A 46 -6.17 7.44 -12.35
N HIS A 47 -5.28 8.43 -12.29
CA HIS A 47 -5.68 9.84 -12.35
C HIS A 47 -6.42 10.16 -13.66
N ARG A 48 -5.95 9.61 -14.80
CA ARG A 48 -6.66 9.79 -16.09
C ARG A 48 -8.03 9.12 -16.12
N ALA A 49 -8.17 7.99 -15.42
CA ALA A 49 -9.43 7.24 -15.33
C ALA A 49 -10.37 7.76 -14.22
N GLY A 50 -9.93 8.71 -13.38
CA GLY A 50 -10.68 9.18 -12.22
C GLY A 50 -10.76 8.14 -11.09
N GLY A 51 -9.81 7.20 -11.04
CA GLY A 51 -9.76 6.12 -10.05
C GLY A 51 -8.91 6.49 -8.83
N GLU A 52 -9.00 5.65 -7.81
CA GLU A 52 -8.27 5.75 -6.54
C GLU A 52 -7.57 4.43 -6.24
N CYS A 53 -6.52 4.43 -5.41
CA CYS A 53 -5.90 3.17 -4.97
C CYS A 53 -5.37 3.19 -3.55
N LEU A 54 -5.20 2.00 -3.02
CA LEU A 54 -4.40 1.70 -1.84
C LEU A 54 -3.10 1.02 -2.29
N VAL A 55 -1.97 1.49 -1.78
CA VAL A 55 -0.66 0.86 -1.99
C VAL A 55 -0.18 0.34 -0.65
N THR A 56 0.11 -0.96 -0.58
CA THR A 56 0.59 -1.61 0.65
C THR A 56 1.51 -2.78 0.32
N ALA A 57 2.00 -3.48 1.33
CA ALA A 57 2.69 -4.76 1.21
C ALA A 57 1.99 -5.81 2.08
N ASP A 58 2.18 -7.08 1.76
CA ASP A 58 1.64 -8.22 2.50
C ASP A 58 2.52 -8.61 3.70
N HIS A 59 3.81 -8.31 3.65
CA HIS A 59 4.78 -8.51 4.73
C HIS A 59 6.03 -7.66 4.51
N GLY A 60 6.87 -7.56 5.53
CA GLY A 60 8.21 -6.98 5.43
C GLY A 60 9.25 -7.99 4.94
N ASN A 61 10.26 -7.50 4.23
CA ASN A 61 11.43 -8.24 3.76
C ASN A 61 12.62 -7.29 3.52
N ALA A 62 12.54 -6.49 2.44
CA ALA A 62 13.65 -5.67 1.94
C ALA A 62 14.06 -4.52 2.87
N GLU A 63 13.23 -4.12 3.82
CA GLU A 63 13.58 -3.13 4.83
C GLU A 63 14.62 -3.64 5.83
N LYS A 64 14.89 -4.94 5.84
CA LYS A 64 15.87 -5.58 6.71
C LYS A 64 16.75 -6.55 5.93
N MET A 65 17.81 -6.03 5.31
CA MET A 65 18.72 -6.81 4.48
C MET A 65 19.94 -7.35 5.23
N VAL A 66 20.19 -6.90 6.47
CA VAL A 66 21.34 -7.29 7.28
C VAL A 66 20.90 -7.70 8.68
N ASN A 67 21.44 -8.79 9.17
CA ASN A 67 21.37 -9.16 10.58
C ASN A 67 22.46 -8.40 11.35
N HIS A 68 22.06 -7.36 12.09
CA HIS A 68 22.99 -6.50 12.81
C HIS A 68 23.82 -7.22 13.90
N ALA A 69 23.34 -8.34 14.42
CA ALA A 69 24.08 -9.09 15.45
C ALA A 69 25.22 -9.96 14.86
N SER A 70 25.03 -10.48 13.65
CA SER A 70 26.01 -11.37 12.99
C SER A 70 26.75 -10.72 11.82
N GLY A 71 26.26 -9.57 11.31
CA GLY A 71 26.77 -8.93 10.10
C GLY A 71 26.45 -9.69 8.80
N GLN A 72 25.69 -10.78 8.89
CA GLN A 72 25.35 -11.61 7.73
C GLN A 72 24.11 -11.07 7.00
N PRO A 73 23.92 -11.40 5.72
CA PRO A 73 22.68 -11.11 5.01
C PRO A 73 21.46 -11.67 5.75
N TYR A 74 20.39 -10.87 5.80
CA TYR A 74 19.10 -11.30 6.30
C TYR A 74 18.18 -11.51 5.10
N THR A 75 17.63 -12.70 4.94
CA THR A 75 16.91 -13.14 3.74
C THR A 75 15.51 -13.66 4.04
N ALA A 76 15.03 -13.47 5.26
CA ALA A 76 13.71 -13.93 5.69
C ALA A 76 12.70 -12.76 5.73
N HIS A 77 11.42 -13.09 5.72
CA HIS A 77 10.37 -12.12 5.99
C HIS A 77 10.48 -11.56 7.40
N THR A 78 9.99 -10.36 7.60
CA THR A 78 9.86 -9.72 8.90
C THR A 78 8.39 -9.57 9.30
N THR A 79 8.16 -9.34 10.59
CA THR A 79 6.85 -8.95 11.13
C THR A 79 6.75 -7.43 11.35
N ASN A 80 7.63 -6.67 10.74
CA ASN A 80 7.58 -5.23 10.80
C ASN A 80 6.28 -4.70 10.15
N PRO A 81 5.74 -3.59 10.66
CA PRO A 81 4.63 -2.92 10.00
C PRO A 81 4.98 -2.56 8.56
N VAL A 82 4.00 -2.72 7.67
CA VAL A 82 4.10 -2.32 6.26
C VAL A 82 3.38 -1.00 6.04
N PRO A 83 3.77 -0.22 5.02
CA PRO A 83 3.07 1.01 4.71
C PRO A 83 1.66 0.74 4.19
N LEU A 84 0.74 1.67 4.43
CA LEU A 84 -0.54 1.76 3.75
C LEU A 84 -0.70 3.20 3.25
N ILE A 85 -0.80 3.37 1.94
CA ILE A 85 -0.84 4.67 1.27
C ILE A 85 -2.14 4.76 0.47
N TYR A 86 -2.91 5.81 0.68
CA TYR A 86 -4.05 6.15 -0.16
C TYR A 86 -3.63 7.14 -1.23
N VAL A 87 -4.04 6.89 -2.45
CA VAL A 87 -3.91 7.79 -3.59
C VAL A 87 -5.27 8.03 -4.20
N GLY A 88 -5.76 9.24 -4.10
CA GLY A 88 -7.07 9.66 -4.58
C GLY A 88 -7.21 11.17 -4.60
N THR A 89 -8.39 11.65 -4.99
CA THR A 89 -8.70 13.09 -5.11
C THR A 89 -9.26 13.70 -3.85
N GLN A 90 -9.73 12.86 -2.91
CA GLN A 90 -10.33 13.32 -1.66
C GLN A 90 -9.29 13.36 -0.55
N LYS A 91 -9.43 14.31 0.37
CA LYS A 91 -8.63 14.33 1.60
C LYS A 91 -9.17 13.24 2.54
N LYS A 92 -8.37 12.23 2.80
CA LYS A 92 -8.69 11.12 3.70
C LYS A 92 -7.58 10.99 4.75
N VAL A 93 -7.92 10.44 5.90
CA VAL A 93 -6.97 10.10 6.96
C VAL A 93 -7.10 8.62 7.32
N PHE A 94 -6.04 8.03 7.82
CA PHE A 94 -6.08 6.66 8.30
C PHE A 94 -6.37 6.61 9.79
N GLU A 95 -7.20 5.66 10.21
CA GLU A 95 -7.30 5.26 11.60
C GLU A 95 -6.01 4.56 12.05
N GLU A 96 -5.63 4.77 13.29
CA GLU A 96 -4.45 4.13 13.87
C GLU A 96 -4.62 2.61 13.97
N GLY A 97 -3.53 1.94 13.70
CA GLY A 97 -3.43 0.48 13.73
C GLY A 97 -4.26 -0.18 12.63
N GLY A 98 -3.74 -1.20 12.04
CA GLY A 98 -4.42 -1.93 10.97
C GLY A 98 -3.74 -3.27 10.71
N ALA A 99 -4.44 -4.12 9.97
CA ALA A 99 -3.97 -5.42 9.53
C ALA A 99 -4.40 -5.68 8.08
N LEU A 100 -3.85 -6.70 7.45
CA LEU A 100 -4.19 -7.03 6.05
C LEU A 100 -5.67 -7.36 5.86
N CYS A 101 -6.36 -7.88 6.89
CA CYS A 101 -7.80 -8.14 6.85
C CYS A 101 -8.65 -6.86 6.71
N ASP A 102 -8.08 -5.68 6.96
CA ASP A 102 -8.77 -4.40 6.90
C ASP A 102 -8.74 -3.78 5.49
N ILE A 103 -7.89 -4.28 4.59
CA ILE A 103 -7.77 -3.77 3.22
C ILE A 103 -9.07 -3.96 2.43
N ALA A 104 -9.66 -5.16 2.47
CA ALA A 104 -10.87 -5.43 1.72
C ALA A 104 -12.08 -4.63 2.24
N PRO A 105 -12.36 -4.51 3.55
CA PRO A 105 -13.37 -3.60 4.08
C PRO A 105 -13.16 -2.14 3.63
N THR A 106 -11.92 -1.67 3.63
CA THR A 106 -11.58 -0.31 3.20
C THR A 106 -11.86 -0.11 1.72
N LEU A 107 -11.53 -1.08 0.85
CA LEU A 107 -11.86 -1.04 -0.57
C LEU A 107 -13.38 -1.04 -0.82
N LEU A 108 -14.14 -1.88 -0.10
CA LEU A 108 -15.60 -1.88 -0.21
C LEU A 108 -16.20 -0.52 0.14
N MET A 109 -15.72 0.10 1.21
CA MET A 109 -16.13 1.46 1.59
C MET A 109 -15.81 2.48 0.48
N MET A 110 -14.61 2.43 -0.10
CA MET A 110 -14.23 3.31 -1.22
C MET A 110 -15.14 3.13 -2.45
N MET A 111 -15.68 1.94 -2.66
CA MET A 111 -16.63 1.61 -3.72
C MET A 111 -18.10 1.92 -3.36
N GLY A 112 -18.38 2.37 -2.14
CA GLY A 112 -19.74 2.59 -1.64
C GLY A 112 -20.53 1.30 -1.44
N LEU A 113 -19.86 0.17 -1.22
CA LEU A 113 -20.46 -1.13 -0.99
C LEU A 113 -20.49 -1.48 0.49
N GLU A 114 -21.53 -2.20 0.91
CA GLU A 114 -21.65 -2.69 2.29
C GLU A 114 -20.65 -3.82 2.57
N GLN A 115 -20.06 -3.80 3.77
CA GLN A 115 -19.20 -4.86 4.25
C GLN A 115 -20.04 -6.08 4.64
N PRO A 116 -19.74 -7.28 4.10
CA PRO A 116 -20.38 -8.51 4.54
C PRO A 116 -20.11 -8.85 6.02
N THR A 117 -21.07 -9.43 6.70
CA THR A 117 -20.96 -9.77 8.14
C THR A 117 -19.86 -10.80 8.46
N GLU A 118 -19.49 -11.62 7.47
CA GLU A 118 -18.40 -12.59 7.55
C GLU A 118 -17.02 -11.94 7.52
N MET A 119 -16.92 -10.71 7.05
CA MET A 119 -15.67 -9.97 6.94
C MET A 119 -15.39 -9.27 8.28
N SER A 120 -14.37 -9.75 9.01
CA SER A 120 -14.06 -9.31 10.38
C SER A 120 -13.15 -8.09 10.49
N GLY A 121 -12.55 -7.63 9.38
CA GLY A 121 -11.70 -6.44 9.36
C GLY A 121 -12.53 -5.15 9.51
N LYS A 122 -11.84 -4.04 9.75
CA LYS A 122 -12.44 -2.70 9.86
C LYS A 122 -12.04 -1.80 8.68
N VAL A 123 -12.82 -0.77 8.43
CA VAL A 123 -12.43 0.30 7.51
C VAL A 123 -11.32 1.13 8.16
N LEU A 124 -10.24 1.38 7.43
CA LEU A 124 -9.09 2.18 7.90
C LEU A 124 -9.09 3.61 7.37
N LEU A 125 -9.76 3.89 6.27
CA LEU A 125 -9.76 5.19 5.61
C LEU A 125 -11.02 5.97 5.98
N VAL A 126 -10.86 7.12 6.63
CA VAL A 126 -11.97 7.92 7.13
C VAL A 126 -11.87 9.38 6.66
N GLU A 127 -13.00 10.12 6.71
CA GLU A 127 -12.99 11.56 6.49
C GLU A 127 -12.21 12.24 7.63
N PRO A 128 -11.40 13.30 7.35
CA PRO A 128 -10.77 14.07 8.39
C PRO A 128 -11.85 14.73 9.29
N ALA A 129 -11.56 14.85 10.58
CA ALA A 129 -12.41 15.61 11.49
C ALA A 129 -12.53 17.07 11.01
N LEU A 130 -13.71 17.66 11.18
CA LEU A 130 -14.03 19.00 10.67
C LEU A 130 -13.12 20.13 11.22
N ASP A 131 -12.43 19.88 12.33
CA ASP A 131 -11.59 20.88 13.00
C ASP A 131 -10.16 21.02 12.40
N GLU A 132 -9.75 20.12 11.50
CA GLU A 132 -8.42 20.17 10.86
C GLU A 132 -8.43 20.79 9.45
N ALA A 133 -9.59 21.22 8.96
CA ALA A 133 -9.74 21.68 7.57
C ALA A 133 -9.32 23.13 7.30
N ASP A 134 -9.09 23.97 8.33
CA ASP A 134 -8.97 25.43 8.18
C ASP A 134 -7.59 26.05 8.50
N GLU A 135 -6.55 25.30 8.88
CA GLU A 135 -5.26 25.92 9.23
C GLU A 135 -4.28 26.12 8.05
N ASP A 136 -4.53 25.58 6.88
CA ASP A 136 -3.62 25.68 5.71
C ASP A 136 -4.11 26.64 4.60
N ALA A 137 -5.13 27.45 4.85
CA ALA A 137 -5.66 28.42 3.87
C ALA A 137 -5.45 29.87 4.30
N ALA A 138 -4.19 30.24 4.60
CA ALA A 138 -3.81 31.65 4.80
C ALA A 138 -2.47 31.97 4.14
#